data_0696ba4688e128a9632af7906b448812
#
_entry.id   0696ba4688e128a9632af7906b448812
#
_cell.length_a   1.000
_cell.length_b   1.000
_cell.length_c   1.000
_cell.angle_alpha   90.00
_cell.angle_beta   90.00
_cell.angle_gamma   90.00
#
_symmetry.space_group_name_H-M   'P 1'
#
loop_
_entity.id
_entity.type
_entity.pdbx_description
1 polymer ?
#
loop_
_entity_poly.entity_id
_entity_poly.type
_entity_poly.pdbx_seq_one_letter_code
_entity_poly.pdbx_strand_id
1 'polypeptide(L)'
;MSTPDNVSSVCEHWVVPAYNIQLWLGRQHPCCVIIPVINEGERIKNMLNKMHALNISGAADIIIVDGWTTDGSLGVSALQQLSVRGLLLKTSAGKLSAQLRCAYAFALEQGYEGIVTIDG
;
A
#
# COMPACT_ATOMS: atom_id res chain seq x y z
N MET A 1 16.62 0.64 -27.44
CA MET A 1 16.33 0.40 -26.72
C MET A 1 16.47 0.65 -25.99
N SER A 2 16.36 0.70 -25.86
CA SER A 2 16.52 0.67 -24.68
C SER A 2 15.75 1.53 -23.84
N THR A 3 14.74 2.23 -24.23
CA THR A 3 13.97 3.08 -23.40
C THR A 3 13.22 2.34 -22.32
N PRO A 4 12.54 1.23 -22.64
CA PRO A 4 11.99 0.41 -21.56
C PRO A 4 13.10 -0.10 -20.66
N ASP A 5 14.28 -0.26 -21.21
CA ASP A 5 15.42 -0.68 -20.41
C ASP A 5 15.80 0.36 -19.37
N ASN A 6 15.62 1.65 -19.70
CA ASN A 6 15.90 2.70 -18.74
C ASN A 6 15.00 2.60 -17.53
N VAL A 7 13.73 2.32 -17.75
CA VAL A 7 12.78 2.13 -16.63
C VAL A 7 13.18 0.92 -15.81
N SER A 8 13.52 -0.18 -16.47
CA SER A 8 13.96 -1.38 -15.78
C SER A 8 15.24 -1.14 -14.99
N SER A 9 16.18 -0.40 -15.57
CA SER A 9 17.43 -0.08 -14.88
C SER A 9 17.20 0.73 -13.62
N VAL A 10 16.30 1.70 -13.66
CA VAL A 10 15.96 2.49 -12.49
C VAL A 10 15.36 1.59 -11.41
N CYS A 11 14.45 0.71 -11.79
CA CYS A 11 13.86 -0.22 -10.85
C CYS A 11 14.86 -1.19 -10.26
N GLU A 12 15.84 -1.61 -11.06
CA GLU A 12 16.90 -2.51 -10.60
C GLU A 12 17.81 -1.86 -9.58
N HIS A 13 18.03 -0.55 -9.71
CA HIS A 13 18.83 0.18 -8.73
C HIS A 13 18.06 0.39 -7.43
N TRP A 14 16.75 0.30 -7.47
CA TRP A 14 15.94 0.38 -6.28
C TRP A 14 15.84 -1.03 -5.69
N VAL A 15 16.45 -1.22 -4.55
CA VAL A 15 16.31 -2.48 -3.85
C VAL A 15 14.86 -2.54 -3.35
N VAL A 16 14.02 -3.27 -4.07
CA VAL A 16 12.63 -3.47 -3.68
C VAL A 16 12.57 -4.69 -2.79
N PRO A 17 12.20 -4.52 -1.51
CA PRO A 17 12.09 -5.67 -0.61
C PRO A 17 11.00 -6.63 -1.06
N ALA A 18 11.15 -7.90 -0.73
CA ALA A 18 10.14 -8.90 -1.06
C ALA A 18 8.85 -8.61 -0.32
N TYR A 19 7.72 -8.82 -0.97
CA TYR A 19 6.40 -8.65 -0.38
C TYR A 19 5.41 -9.59 -1.04
N ASN A 20 4.30 -9.87 -0.34
CA ASN A 20 3.18 -10.64 -0.86
C ASN A 20 1.96 -9.76 -0.96
N ILE A 21 1.12 -10.04 -1.95
CA ILE A 21 -0.16 -9.36 -2.11
C ILE A 21 -1.21 -10.18 -1.37
N GLN A 22 -1.77 -9.62 -0.31
CA GLN A 22 -2.80 -10.28 0.50
C GLN A 22 -4.20 -9.95 0.00
N LEU A 23 -4.38 -8.75 -0.56
CA LEU A 23 -5.64 -8.29 -1.11
C LEU A 23 -5.34 -7.35 -2.26
N TRP A 24 -6.01 -7.52 -3.38
CA TRP A 24 -5.94 -6.56 -4.48
C TRP A 24 -7.23 -6.64 -5.28
N LEU A 25 -7.99 -5.55 -5.28
CA LEU A 25 -9.27 -5.47 -5.96
C LEU A 25 -9.18 -4.71 -7.29
N GLY A 26 -7.98 -4.37 -7.72
CA GLY A 26 -7.74 -3.66 -8.97
C GLY A 26 -7.70 -2.16 -8.80
N ARG A 27 -7.05 -1.47 -9.74
CA ARG A 27 -6.99 -0.01 -9.74
C ARG A 27 -8.31 0.57 -10.19
N GLN A 28 -8.85 1.50 -9.43
CA GLN A 28 -10.12 2.16 -9.73
C GLN A 28 -9.96 3.66 -9.97
N HIS A 29 -8.95 4.28 -9.39
CA HIS A 29 -8.69 5.73 -9.53
C HIS A 29 -7.28 5.96 -10.04
N PRO A 30 -6.98 7.15 -10.59
CA PRO A 30 -5.61 7.45 -11.03
C PRO A 30 -4.64 7.68 -9.89
N CYS A 31 -5.13 7.92 -8.68
CA CYS A 31 -4.30 8.17 -7.50
C CYS A 31 -4.55 7.11 -6.44
N CYS A 32 -3.54 6.86 -5.61
CA CYS A 32 -3.70 5.98 -4.47
C CYS A 32 -3.15 6.62 -3.20
N VAL A 33 -3.67 6.16 -2.06
CA VAL A 33 -3.20 6.54 -0.73
C VAL A 33 -2.52 5.32 -0.13
N ILE A 34 -1.25 5.47 0.21
CA ILE A 34 -0.46 4.39 0.80
C ILE A 34 -0.34 4.61 2.30
N ILE A 35 -0.68 3.59 3.07
CA ILE A 35 -0.63 3.64 4.53
C ILE A 35 0.28 2.53 5.02
N PRO A 36 1.51 2.87 5.48
CA PRO A 36 2.38 1.86 6.08
C PRO A 36 1.91 1.56 7.50
N VAL A 37 1.86 0.28 7.84
CA VAL A 37 1.32 -0.18 9.12
C VAL A 37 2.21 -1.26 9.71
N ILE A 38 2.40 -1.23 11.02
CA ILE A 38 2.92 -2.36 11.77
C ILE A 38 2.41 -2.26 13.21
N ASN A 39 1.61 -3.26 13.63
CA ASN A 39 1.05 -3.34 14.99
C ASN A 39 0.43 -2.01 15.47
N GLU A 40 -0.34 -1.38 14.61
CA GLU A 40 -0.97 -0.09 14.92
C GLU A 40 -2.27 -0.25 15.73
N GLY A 41 -2.82 -1.44 15.83
CA GLY A 41 -3.98 -1.71 16.66
C GLY A 41 -5.18 -0.85 16.28
N GLU A 42 -5.73 -0.16 17.28
CA GLU A 42 -6.90 0.69 17.07
C GLU A 42 -6.61 1.93 16.24
N ARG A 43 -5.35 2.37 16.17
CA ARG A 43 -5.01 3.57 15.39
C ARG A 43 -5.34 3.40 13.93
N ILE A 44 -4.98 2.25 13.34
CA ILE A 44 -5.27 2.01 11.92
C ILE A 44 -6.78 1.88 11.70
N LYS A 45 -7.49 1.25 12.62
CA LYS A 45 -8.94 1.11 12.50
C LYS A 45 -9.63 2.47 12.58
N ASN A 46 -9.20 3.31 13.51
CA ASN A 46 -9.76 4.67 13.66
C ASN A 46 -9.48 5.51 12.42
N MET A 47 -8.27 5.43 11.89
CA MET A 47 -7.91 6.15 10.66
C MET A 47 -8.78 5.70 9.50
N LEU A 48 -8.93 4.39 9.30
CA LEU A 48 -9.72 3.85 8.20
C LEU A 48 -11.19 4.20 8.34
N ASN A 49 -11.72 4.21 9.56
CA ASN A 49 -13.09 4.63 9.81
C ASN A 49 -13.31 6.09 9.42
N LYS A 50 -12.36 6.96 9.76
CA LYS A 50 -12.43 8.36 9.36
C LYS A 50 -12.37 8.53 7.86
N MET A 51 -11.47 7.81 7.20
CA MET A 51 -11.35 7.88 5.75
C MET A 51 -12.62 7.38 5.08
N HIS A 52 -13.22 6.33 5.62
CA HIS A 52 -14.47 5.80 5.10
C HIS A 52 -15.60 6.83 5.25
N ALA A 53 -15.71 7.46 6.42
CA ALA A 53 -16.72 8.48 6.67
C ALA A 53 -16.57 9.69 5.76
N LEU A 54 -15.33 10.04 5.40
CA LEU A 54 -15.03 11.14 4.48
C LEU A 54 -15.10 10.74 3.01
N ASN A 55 -15.41 9.48 2.73
CA ASN A 55 -15.49 8.93 1.38
C ASN A 55 -14.21 9.13 0.57
N ILE A 56 -13.07 8.92 1.23
CA ILE A 56 -11.76 9.02 0.55
C ILE A 56 -11.66 8.03 -0.59
N SER A 57 -12.22 6.82 -0.40
CA SER A 57 -12.19 5.77 -1.43
C SER A 57 -12.95 6.15 -2.70
N GLY A 58 -13.78 7.18 -2.66
CA GLY A 58 -14.43 7.71 -3.85
C GLY A 58 -13.52 8.59 -4.70
N ALA A 59 -12.36 8.97 -4.18
CA ALA A 59 -11.41 9.84 -4.88
C ALA A 59 -10.06 9.18 -5.11
N ALA A 60 -9.68 8.19 -4.32
CA ALA A 60 -8.38 7.53 -4.41
C ALA A 60 -8.47 6.12 -3.89
N ASP A 61 -7.61 5.25 -4.40
CA ASP A 61 -7.55 3.86 -3.94
C ASP A 61 -6.70 3.78 -2.68
N ILE A 62 -7.20 3.08 -1.66
CA ILE A 62 -6.50 2.94 -0.38
C ILE A 62 -5.71 1.63 -0.41
N ILE A 63 -4.40 1.71 -0.20
CA ILE A 63 -3.50 0.58 -0.19
C ILE A 63 -2.72 0.58 1.12
N ILE A 64 -2.80 -0.53 1.86
CA ILE A 64 -2.03 -0.69 3.09
C ILE A 64 -0.82 -1.54 2.78
N VAL A 65 0.34 -1.12 3.27
CA VAL A 65 1.55 -1.94 3.22
C VAL A 65 1.93 -2.31 4.66
N ASP A 66 1.79 -3.59 4.96
CA ASP A 66 1.98 -4.13 6.30
C ASP A 66 3.42 -4.58 6.48
N GLY A 67 4.04 -4.13 7.57
CA GLY A 67 5.40 -4.52 7.94
C GLY A 67 5.45 -5.76 8.82
N TRP A 68 4.43 -6.61 8.73
CA TRP A 68 4.28 -7.85 9.51
C TRP A 68 3.57 -7.61 10.84
N THR A 69 2.33 -7.14 10.77
CA THR A 69 1.47 -6.97 11.94
C THR A 69 1.09 -8.32 12.52
N THR A 70 1.20 -8.45 13.83
CA THR A 70 0.87 -9.67 14.54
C THR A 70 -0.26 -9.52 15.56
N ASP A 71 -0.84 -8.31 15.67
CA ASP A 71 -1.87 -8.03 16.66
C ASP A 71 -3.30 -8.29 16.17
N GLY A 72 -3.45 -8.80 14.95
CA GLY A 72 -4.77 -9.13 14.41
C GLY A 72 -5.57 -7.93 13.90
N SER A 73 -4.96 -6.75 13.82
CA SER A 73 -5.69 -5.53 13.43
C SER A 73 -5.98 -5.44 11.93
N LEU A 74 -5.34 -6.25 11.10
CA LEU A 74 -5.45 -6.18 9.65
C LEU A 74 -6.18 -7.38 9.05
N GLY A 75 -7.42 -7.60 9.47
CA GLY A 75 -8.25 -8.65 8.87
C GLY A 75 -8.76 -8.21 7.50
N VAL A 76 -8.59 -9.07 6.48
CA VAL A 76 -8.98 -8.73 5.11
C VAL A 76 -10.45 -8.34 5.01
N SER A 77 -11.34 -9.08 5.66
CA SER A 77 -12.76 -8.77 5.61
C SER A 77 -13.08 -7.39 6.17
N ALA A 78 -12.47 -7.03 7.29
CA ALA A 78 -12.68 -5.72 7.90
C ALA A 78 -12.15 -4.61 7.00
N LEU A 79 -10.99 -4.84 6.36
CA LEU A 79 -10.41 -3.85 5.45
C LEU A 79 -11.31 -3.65 4.24
N GLN A 80 -11.88 -4.71 3.69
CA GLN A 80 -12.80 -4.60 2.57
C GLN A 80 -14.05 -3.80 2.94
N GLN A 81 -14.58 -3.98 4.15
CA GLN A 81 -15.72 -3.22 4.63
C GLN A 81 -15.40 -1.73 4.74
N LEU A 82 -14.14 -1.38 4.96
CA LEU A 82 -13.70 0.00 5.05
C LEU A 82 -13.16 0.54 3.72
N SER A 83 -13.44 -0.16 2.63
CA SER A 83 -13.11 0.25 1.26
C SER A 83 -11.62 0.28 0.96
N VAL A 84 -10.84 -0.55 1.63
CA VAL A 84 -9.43 -0.73 1.31
C VAL A 84 -9.33 -1.60 0.06
N ARG A 85 -8.59 -1.17 -0.95
CA ARG A 85 -8.45 -1.90 -2.20
C ARG A 85 -7.25 -2.83 -2.24
N GLY A 86 -6.23 -2.56 -1.46
CA GLY A 86 -5.04 -3.39 -1.48
C GLY A 86 -4.40 -3.54 -0.12
N LEU A 87 -3.87 -4.73 0.13
CA LEU A 87 -3.07 -5.03 1.31
C LEU A 87 -1.84 -5.78 0.86
N LEU A 88 -0.67 -5.17 1.07
CA LEU A 88 0.61 -5.78 0.76
C LEU A 88 1.29 -6.15 2.07
N LEU A 89 1.91 -7.32 2.11
CA LEU A 89 2.66 -7.78 3.27
C LEU A 89 4.14 -7.81 2.91
N LYS A 90 4.93 -6.99 3.57
CA LYS A 90 6.38 -7.01 3.40
C LYS A 90 6.94 -8.25 4.09
N THR A 91 7.64 -9.08 3.34
CA THR A 91 8.15 -10.37 3.82
C THR A 91 9.65 -10.36 4.06
N SER A 92 10.33 -9.27 3.72
CA SER A 92 11.77 -9.14 3.91
C SER A 92 12.08 -8.24 5.10
N ALA A 93 13.34 -8.23 5.52
CA ALA A 93 13.79 -7.34 6.60
C ALA A 93 13.74 -5.88 6.16
N GLY A 94 13.72 -4.98 7.12
CA GLY A 94 13.68 -3.54 6.87
C GLY A 94 12.55 -2.88 7.63
N LYS A 95 12.61 -1.55 7.70
CA LYS A 95 11.65 -0.76 8.44
C LYS A 95 10.75 0.02 7.51
N LEU A 96 10.32 1.20 7.91
CA LEU A 96 9.37 2.03 7.18
C LEU A 96 9.79 2.29 5.73
N SER A 97 11.05 2.61 5.49
CA SER A 97 11.50 2.89 4.12
C SER A 97 11.36 1.66 3.21
N ALA A 98 11.56 0.47 3.77
CA ALA A 98 11.36 -0.77 3.02
C ALA A 98 9.89 -0.99 2.68
N GLN A 99 8.98 -0.72 3.63
CA GLN A 99 7.55 -0.80 3.38
C GLN A 99 7.14 0.16 2.25
N LEU A 100 7.63 1.38 2.30
CA LEU A 100 7.30 2.39 1.29
C LEU A 100 7.84 2.00 -0.08
N ARG A 101 9.02 1.42 -0.16
CA ARG A 101 9.56 0.96 -1.45
C ARG A 101 8.72 -0.15 -2.06
N CYS A 102 8.24 -1.08 -1.23
CA CYS A 102 7.31 -2.12 -1.71
C CYS A 102 6.07 -1.49 -2.30
N ALA A 103 5.46 -0.55 -1.57
CA ALA A 103 4.23 0.08 -1.98
C ALA A 103 4.40 0.93 -3.22
N TYR A 104 5.49 1.68 -3.31
CA TYR A 104 5.74 2.50 -4.49
C TYR A 104 5.97 1.66 -5.73
N ALA A 105 6.74 0.57 -5.62
CA ALA A 105 6.96 -0.33 -6.74
C ALA A 105 5.64 -0.92 -7.22
N PHE A 106 4.80 -1.36 -6.30
CA PHE A 106 3.48 -1.89 -6.62
C PHE A 106 2.62 -0.84 -7.30
N ALA A 107 2.57 0.38 -6.75
CA ALA A 107 1.76 1.45 -7.31
C ALA A 107 2.19 1.83 -8.72
N LEU A 108 3.49 1.88 -8.97
CA LEU A 108 4.00 2.16 -10.30
C LEU A 108 3.63 1.06 -11.29
N GLU A 109 3.70 -0.20 -10.87
CA GLU A 109 3.29 -1.32 -11.70
C GLU A 109 1.81 -1.24 -12.07
N GLN A 110 0.97 -0.77 -11.13
CA GLN A 110 -0.46 -0.67 -11.38
C GLN A 110 -0.84 0.58 -12.18
N GLY A 111 0.13 1.43 -12.49
CA GLY A 111 -0.11 2.58 -13.35
C GLY A 111 -0.69 3.80 -12.65
N TYR A 112 -0.52 3.92 -11.34
CA TYR A 112 -1.01 5.10 -10.63
C TYR A 112 -0.21 6.33 -11.03
N GLU A 113 -0.91 7.43 -11.26
CA GLU A 113 -0.32 8.70 -11.64
C GLU A 113 0.05 9.55 -10.43
N GLY A 114 -0.66 9.37 -9.33
CA GLY A 114 -0.40 10.08 -8.09
C GLY A 114 -0.37 9.13 -6.90
N ILE A 115 0.58 9.37 -5.99
CA ILE A 115 0.74 8.54 -4.80
C ILE A 115 0.84 9.47 -3.60
N VAL A 116 -0.05 9.28 -2.63
CA VAL A 116 -0.03 10.03 -1.37
C VAL A 116 0.27 9.04 -0.25
N THR A 117 1.19 9.39 0.63
CA THR A 117 1.52 8.57 1.78
C THR A 117 0.95 9.21 3.03
N ILE A 118 0.21 8.43 3.81
CA ILE A 118 -0.32 8.88 5.09
C ILE A 118 0.29 8.02 6.18
N ASP A 119 0.96 8.67 7.12
CA ASP A 119 1.55 8.00 8.27
C ASP A 119 0.53 8.06 9.42
N GLY A 120 0.25 6.90 9.96
CA GLY A 120 -0.77 6.75 10.99
C GLY A 120 -0.47 7.28 12.38
#